data_73337c6588619d0d3f1d68736656ea4d
#
_entry.id   73337c6588619d0d3f1d68736656ea4d
#
_cell.length_a   1.000
_cell.length_b   1.000
_cell.length_c   1.000
_cell.angle_alpha   90.00
_cell.angle_beta   90.00
_cell.angle_gamma   90.00
#
_symmetry.space_group_name_H-M   'P 1'
#
loop_
_entity.id
_entity.type
_entity.pdbx_description
1 polymer ?
#
loop_
_entity_poly.entity_id
_entity_poly.type
_entity_poly.pdbx_seq_one_letter_code
_entity_poly.pdbx_strand_id
1 'polypeptide(L)'
;MRNVVKPLKGKTMNQFVPKLFDVMKGYSKKQFVNDVIAGIIVAIIALPLSIALALASGVGPEQGIYTAIFAGFVISFLGGSRVQIAGPTAAFATIVAGIVAQNGMDGLIVATIMAGIILIIMGFLKFGNLIRFIPYTITTGFTFGIAVTILVGQIKDFLGLDTSAYTGPTIETLDKLNAVFKCINTFNWQALVVGCVSLAILIIWPRFKKLEKIPASLIAVIVSVIMVKLGMQAKTIGDLYTISSKLPGISIPHVNITMVKNLLPDAFTIAVLAGIESLLSCVVSDGMIGSRHKPNMELVAQGAGTVSYTHLRAHETPEHL
;
A
#
# COMPACT_ATOMS: atom_id res chain seq x y z
N MET A 1 -23.39 -29.68 2.56
CA MET A 1 -24.39 -29.23 3.56
C MET A 1 -24.15 -27.76 3.86
N ARG A 2 -25.02 -26.89 3.38
CA ARG A 2 -24.93 -25.43 3.56
C ARG A 2 -25.39 -25.08 4.96
N ASN A 3 -24.48 -24.73 5.86
CA ASN A 3 -24.85 -24.08 7.11
C ASN A 3 -25.30 -22.65 6.78
N VAL A 4 -26.61 -22.46 6.68
CA VAL A 4 -27.24 -21.14 6.61
C VAL A 4 -26.99 -20.45 7.94
N VAL A 5 -26.05 -19.51 7.94
CA VAL A 5 -25.82 -18.64 9.09
C VAL A 5 -27.07 -17.76 9.25
N LYS A 6 -27.83 -18.00 10.33
CA LYS A 6 -28.98 -17.17 10.71
C LYS A 6 -28.54 -15.71 10.83
N PRO A 7 -29.27 -14.75 10.20
CA PRO A 7 -28.97 -13.35 10.40
C PRO A 7 -29.22 -12.99 11.87
N LEU A 8 -28.18 -12.53 12.56
CA LEU A 8 -28.27 -11.96 13.90
C LEU A 8 -29.19 -10.73 13.85
N LYS A 9 -30.42 -10.89 14.34
CA LYS A 9 -31.38 -9.79 14.53
C LYS A 9 -30.82 -8.77 15.52
N GLY A 10 -30.68 -7.51 15.09
CA GLY A 10 -30.98 -6.32 15.87
C GLY A 10 -30.16 -6.07 17.14
N LYS A 11 -28.84 -5.79 17.02
CA LYS A 11 -28.19 -4.76 17.83
C LYS A 11 -27.77 -3.66 16.88
N THR A 12 -28.23 -2.43 17.12
CA THR A 12 -27.67 -1.22 16.50
C THR A 12 -26.15 -1.28 16.76
N MET A 13 -25.41 -1.78 15.77
CA MET A 13 -23.96 -1.81 15.85
C MET A 13 -23.51 -0.37 15.99
N ASN A 14 -22.92 -0.03 17.13
CA ASN A 14 -22.33 1.29 17.33
C ASN A 14 -21.27 1.47 16.23
N GLN A 15 -21.57 2.31 15.24
CA GLN A 15 -20.81 2.42 13.99
C GLN A 15 -19.40 2.96 14.20
N PHE A 16 -19.15 3.55 15.37
CA PHE A 16 -17.86 4.17 15.74
C PHE A 16 -17.05 3.36 16.76
N VAL A 17 -17.42 2.10 17.00
CA VAL A 17 -16.59 1.19 17.81
C VAL A 17 -15.74 0.33 16.88
N PRO A 18 -14.41 0.27 17.06
CA PRO A 18 -13.53 -0.59 16.29
C PRO A 18 -14.02 -2.04 16.25
N LYS A 19 -13.85 -2.69 15.11
CA LYS A 19 -14.31 -4.08 14.93
C LYS A 19 -13.59 -5.07 15.84
N LEU A 20 -12.36 -4.74 16.23
CA LEU A 20 -11.55 -5.51 17.16
C LEU A 20 -12.33 -5.86 18.45
N PHE A 21 -13.00 -4.88 19.07
CA PHE A 21 -13.74 -5.10 20.31
C PHE A 21 -14.95 -6.04 20.14
N ASP A 22 -15.53 -6.10 18.94
CA ASP A 22 -16.60 -7.04 18.64
C ASP A 22 -16.06 -8.47 18.49
N VAL A 23 -14.88 -8.61 17.86
CA VAL A 23 -14.25 -9.91 17.58
C VAL A 23 -13.64 -10.53 18.84
N MET A 24 -13.10 -9.71 19.74
CA MET A 24 -12.50 -10.18 21.01
C MET A 24 -13.51 -10.85 21.92
N LYS A 25 -14.83 -10.62 21.75
CA LYS A 25 -15.86 -11.32 22.50
C LYS A 25 -15.95 -12.78 22.06
N GLY A 26 -15.45 -13.69 22.89
CA GLY A 26 -15.41 -15.13 22.60
C GLY A 26 -14.17 -15.59 21.82
N TYR A 27 -13.12 -14.78 21.81
CA TYR A 27 -11.86 -15.09 21.16
C TYR A 27 -11.11 -16.24 21.84
N SER A 28 -10.76 -17.29 21.09
CA SER A 28 -10.12 -18.47 21.63
C SER A 28 -8.61 -18.48 21.44
N LYS A 29 -7.86 -19.22 22.28
CA LYS A 29 -6.41 -19.40 22.11
C LYS A 29 -6.04 -19.97 20.74
N LYS A 30 -6.87 -20.86 20.19
CA LYS A 30 -6.64 -21.44 18.85
C LYS A 30 -6.77 -20.37 17.76
N GLN A 31 -7.73 -19.46 17.89
CA GLN A 31 -7.86 -18.32 16.95
C GLN A 31 -6.65 -17.40 17.05
N PHE A 32 -6.18 -17.10 18.26
CA PHE A 32 -4.99 -16.28 18.46
C PHE A 32 -3.76 -16.87 17.74
N VAL A 33 -3.49 -18.15 17.88
CA VAL A 33 -2.37 -18.80 17.18
C VAL A 33 -2.52 -18.72 15.67
N ASN A 34 -3.73 -18.95 15.15
CA ASN A 34 -3.99 -18.85 13.72
C ASN A 34 -3.79 -17.40 13.20
N ASP A 35 -4.25 -16.42 13.97
CA ASP A 35 -4.13 -15.00 13.59
C ASP A 35 -2.67 -14.54 13.65
N VAL A 36 -1.87 -15.01 14.61
CA VAL A 36 -0.43 -14.75 14.68
C VAL A 36 0.29 -15.34 13.45
N ILE A 37 -0.02 -16.58 13.09
CA ILE A 37 0.56 -17.21 11.89
C ILE A 37 0.15 -16.43 10.63
N ALA A 38 -1.11 -16.06 10.50
CA ALA A 38 -1.59 -15.26 9.39
C ALA A 38 -0.90 -13.89 9.34
N GLY A 39 -0.72 -13.24 10.49
CA GLY A 39 0.00 -11.96 10.61
C GLY A 39 1.45 -12.05 10.16
N ILE A 40 2.16 -13.11 10.55
CA ILE A 40 3.55 -13.34 10.09
C ILE A 40 3.59 -13.53 8.55
N ILE A 41 2.68 -14.33 8.00
CA ILE A 41 2.60 -14.52 6.54
C ILE A 41 2.35 -13.20 5.82
N VAL A 42 1.41 -12.42 6.32
CA VAL A 42 1.08 -11.10 5.76
C VAL A 42 2.28 -10.15 5.86
N ALA A 43 2.97 -10.10 7.00
CA ALA A 43 4.14 -9.25 7.18
C ALA A 43 5.27 -9.58 6.17
N ILE A 44 5.53 -10.86 5.94
CA ILE A 44 6.53 -11.33 4.97
C ILE A 44 6.19 -10.86 3.54
N ILE A 45 4.91 -10.82 3.18
CA ILE A 45 4.45 -10.36 1.85
C ILE A 45 4.43 -8.83 1.79
N ALA A 46 3.99 -8.18 2.87
CA ALA A 46 3.80 -6.74 2.91
C ALA A 46 5.11 -5.95 2.85
N LEU A 47 6.21 -6.44 3.45
CA LEU A 47 7.47 -5.72 3.47
C LEU A 47 8.05 -5.44 2.07
N PRO A 48 8.29 -6.44 1.20
CA PRO A 48 8.78 -6.18 -0.16
C PRO A 48 7.82 -5.32 -0.98
N LEU A 49 6.52 -5.55 -0.83
CA LEU A 49 5.49 -4.78 -1.53
C LEU A 49 5.53 -3.31 -1.12
N SER A 50 5.65 -3.03 0.18
CA SER A 50 5.69 -1.67 0.72
C SER A 50 6.93 -0.91 0.24
N ILE A 51 8.08 -1.58 0.18
CA ILE A 51 9.31 -1.01 -0.37
C ILE A 51 9.12 -0.68 -1.86
N ALA A 52 8.61 -1.62 -2.65
CA ALA A 52 8.40 -1.42 -4.08
C ALA A 52 7.44 -0.26 -4.37
N LEU A 53 6.35 -0.13 -3.59
CA LEU A 53 5.38 0.96 -3.75
C LEU A 53 5.92 2.31 -3.27
N ALA A 54 6.76 2.35 -2.24
CA ALA A 54 7.45 3.56 -1.82
C ALA A 54 8.36 4.09 -2.94
N LEU A 55 9.19 3.22 -3.51
CA LEU A 55 10.06 3.57 -4.65
C LEU A 55 9.25 4.03 -5.87
N ALA A 56 8.15 3.35 -6.19
CA ALA A 56 7.25 3.76 -7.26
C ALA A 56 6.60 5.13 -7.01
N SER A 57 6.51 5.55 -5.76
CA SER A 57 5.99 6.86 -5.33
C SER A 57 7.07 7.94 -5.23
N GLY A 58 8.33 7.64 -5.60
CA GLY A 58 9.44 8.59 -5.54
C GLY A 58 9.94 8.88 -4.12
N VAL A 59 9.67 7.99 -3.14
CA VAL A 59 10.16 8.09 -1.76
C VAL A 59 11.06 6.89 -1.43
N GLY A 60 11.87 7.00 -0.39
CA GLY A 60 12.82 5.95 -0.04
C GLY A 60 12.16 4.66 0.48
N PRO A 61 12.91 3.53 0.48
CA PRO A 61 12.39 2.22 0.90
C PRO A 61 11.97 2.20 2.37
N GLU A 62 12.62 2.98 3.23
CA GLU A 62 12.34 3.07 4.66
C GLU A 62 10.94 3.60 4.93
N GLN A 63 10.49 4.61 4.16
CA GLN A 63 9.16 5.19 4.29
C GLN A 63 8.06 4.15 4.00
N GLY A 64 8.31 3.24 3.06
CA GLY A 64 7.41 2.12 2.80
C GLY A 64 7.29 1.18 4.00
N ILE A 65 8.42 0.82 4.61
CA ILE A 65 8.47 -0.05 5.79
C ILE A 65 7.74 0.60 6.96
N TYR A 66 8.05 1.86 7.27
CA TYR A 66 7.42 2.58 8.38
C TYR A 66 5.91 2.75 8.17
N THR A 67 5.49 3.05 6.93
CA THR A 67 4.06 3.12 6.59
C THR A 67 3.37 1.78 6.86
N ALA A 68 3.97 0.66 6.45
CA ALA A 68 3.40 -0.66 6.68
C ALA A 68 3.28 -0.99 8.17
N ILE A 69 4.27 -0.62 8.98
CA ILE A 69 4.27 -0.90 10.42
C ILE A 69 3.23 -0.03 11.13
N PHE A 70 3.35 1.30 11.01
CA PHE A 70 2.53 2.22 11.82
C PHE A 70 1.10 2.34 11.31
N ALA A 71 0.91 2.58 10.02
CA ALA A 71 -0.44 2.65 9.46
C ALA A 71 -1.15 1.29 9.54
N GLY A 72 -0.42 0.20 9.24
CA GLY A 72 -0.94 -1.15 9.37
C GLY A 72 -1.42 -1.46 10.79
N PHE A 73 -0.64 -1.10 11.82
CA PHE A 73 -1.02 -1.25 13.22
C PHE A 73 -2.25 -0.42 13.59
N VAL A 74 -2.23 0.89 13.28
CA VAL A 74 -3.33 1.80 13.66
C VAL A 74 -4.64 1.38 12.99
N ILE A 75 -4.60 1.02 11.71
CA ILE A 75 -5.80 0.63 10.97
C ILE A 75 -6.30 -0.75 11.41
N SER A 76 -5.42 -1.70 11.70
CA SER A 76 -5.83 -2.99 12.26
C SER A 76 -6.46 -2.86 13.64
N PHE A 77 -5.99 -1.90 14.46
CA PHE A 77 -6.50 -1.67 15.80
C PHE A 77 -7.82 -0.90 15.80
N LEU A 78 -7.93 0.18 15.00
CA LEU A 78 -9.11 1.05 14.94
C LEU A 78 -10.11 0.65 13.85
N GLY A 79 -9.76 -0.22 12.92
CA GLY A 79 -10.52 -0.51 11.71
C GLY A 79 -11.94 -1.00 11.94
N GLY A 80 -12.75 -0.76 10.93
CA GLY A 80 -14.14 -1.24 10.86
C GLY A 80 -14.28 -2.64 10.26
N SER A 81 -13.20 -3.19 9.68
CA SER A 81 -13.17 -4.54 9.09
C SER A 81 -12.46 -5.56 9.99
N ARG A 82 -12.70 -6.84 9.73
CA ARG A 82 -12.03 -7.95 10.44
C ARG A 82 -10.70 -8.35 9.83
N VAL A 83 -10.51 -8.05 8.56
CA VAL A 83 -9.41 -8.56 7.73
C VAL A 83 -8.70 -7.48 6.92
N GLN A 84 -9.09 -6.22 7.10
CA GLN A 84 -8.44 -5.09 6.44
C GLN A 84 -7.12 -4.76 7.14
N ILE A 85 -6.06 -4.66 6.35
CA ILE A 85 -4.80 -4.04 6.72
C ILE A 85 -4.52 -2.93 5.72
N ALA A 86 -3.77 -1.93 6.13
CA ALA A 86 -3.35 -0.87 5.23
C ALA A 86 -1.83 -0.82 5.10
N GLY A 87 -1.41 -0.21 4.00
CA GLY A 87 -0.03 0.02 3.66
C GLY A 87 0.05 0.98 2.48
N PRO A 88 1.24 1.23 1.93
CA PRO A 88 1.36 1.99 0.70
C PRO A 88 0.61 1.30 -0.44
N THR A 89 0.03 2.10 -1.34
CA THR A 89 -0.75 1.60 -2.48
C THR A 89 -0.32 2.31 -3.77
N ALA A 90 -0.35 1.58 -4.88
CA ALA A 90 0.00 2.11 -6.18
C ALA A 90 -0.97 3.19 -6.70
N ALA A 91 -2.19 3.24 -6.17
CA ALA A 91 -3.18 4.25 -6.54
C ALA A 91 -2.70 5.68 -6.28
N PHE A 92 -1.84 5.86 -5.28
CA PHE A 92 -1.31 7.17 -4.91
C PHE A 92 0.08 7.47 -5.47
N ALA A 93 0.76 6.49 -6.07
CA ALA A 93 2.15 6.62 -6.48
C ALA A 93 2.39 7.87 -7.33
N THR A 94 1.52 8.13 -8.31
CA THR A 94 1.64 9.30 -9.19
C THR A 94 1.36 10.62 -8.44
N ILE A 95 0.33 10.64 -7.58
CA ILE A 95 -0.03 11.84 -6.80
C ILE A 95 1.08 12.17 -5.80
N VAL A 96 1.56 11.17 -5.08
CA VAL A 96 2.66 11.32 -4.11
C VAL A 96 3.93 11.79 -4.81
N ALA A 97 4.31 11.18 -5.95
CA ALA A 97 5.47 11.59 -6.71
C ALA A 97 5.34 13.04 -7.22
N GLY A 98 4.15 13.46 -7.64
CA GLY A 98 3.88 14.84 -8.07
C GLY A 98 4.04 15.85 -6.93
N ILE A 99 3.51 15.53 -5.74
CA ILE A 99 3.64 16.40 -4.56
C ILE A 99 5.11 16.49 -4.11
N VAL A 100 5.82 15.37 -4.07
CA VAL A 100 7.24 15.32 -3.68
C VAL A 100 8.09 16.12 -4.67
N ALA A 101 7.85 16.00 -5.97
CA ALA A 101 8.58 16.75 -6.98
C ALA A 101 8.38 18.27 -6.92
N GLN A 102 7.18 18.73 -6.52
CA GLN A 102 6.84 20.15 -6.49
C GLN A 102 7.09 20.80 -5.13
N ASN A 103 6.83 20.08 -4.03
CA ASN A 103 6.77 20.63 -2.68
C ASN A 103 7.69 19.88 -1.69
N GLY A 104 8.48 18.94 -2.17
CA GLY A 104 9.36 18.13 -1.33
C GLY A 104 8.62 17.22 -0.34
N MET A 105 9.38 16.66 0.60
CA MET A 105 8.83 15.78 1.65
C MET A 105 7.91 16.54 2.62
N ASP A 106 8.22 17.79 2.95
CA ASP A 106 7.37 18.61 3.83
C ASP A 106 5.98 18.82 3.22
N GLY A 107 5.91 19.06 1.91
CA GLY A 107 4.63 19.14 1.19
C GLY A 107 3.83 17.83 1.25
N LEU A 108 4.49 16.70 1.11
CA LEU A 108 3.85 15.40 1.24
C LEU A 108 3.30 15.17 2.66
N ILE A 109 4.07 15.51 3.69
CA ILE A 109 3.64 15.40 5.10
C ILE A 109 2.39 16.25 5.33
N VAL A 110 2.40 17.51 4.89
CA VAL A 110 1.25 18.41 5.06
C VAL A 110 0.03 17.87 4.31
N ALA A 111 0.17 17.47 3.05
CA ALA A 111 -0.93 16.94 2.24
C ALA A 111 -1.54 15.67 2.87
N THR A 112 -0.72 14.77 3.39
CA THR A 112 -1.19 13.52 4.00
C THR A 112 -1.84 13.74 5.36
N ILE A 113 -1.34 14.67 6.19
CA ILE A 113 -2.02 15.07 7.44
C ILE A 113 -3.40 15.65 7.12
N MET A 114 -3.48 16.56 6.16
CA MET A 114 -4.75 17.16 5.74
C MET A 114 -5.71 16.07 5.21
N ALA A 115 -5.24 15.16 4.38
CA ALA A 115 -6.04 14.05 3.87
C ALA A 115 -6.56 13.15 4.99
N GLY A 116 -5.73 12.85 5.97
CA GLY A 116 -6.13 12.07 7.15
C GLY A 116 -7.20 12.76 7.99
N ILE A 117 -7.08 14.07 8.20
CA ILE A 117 -8.11 14.88 8.88
C ILE A 117 -9.42 14.86 8.08
N ILE A 118 -9.37 15.05 6.76
CA ILE A 118 -10.55 15.01 5.88
C ILE A 118 -11.23 13.63 5.99
N LEU A 119 -10.47 12.53 5.97
CA LEU A 119 -11.01 11.16 6.13
C LEU A 119 -11.72 10.96 7.48
N ILE A 120 -11.13 11.47 8.57
CA ILE A 120 -11.74 11.41 9.90
C ILE A 120 -13.08 12.17 9.89
N ILE A 121 -13.10 13.38 9.33
CA ILE A 121 -14.32 14.20 9.20
C ILE A 121 -15.37 13.45 8.35
N MET A 122 -14.97 12.89 7.20
CA MET A 122 -15.85 12.09 6.34
C MET A 122 -16.44 10.89 7.09
N GLY A 123 -15.63 10.22 7.93
CA GLY A 123 -16.09 9.13 8.78
C GLY A 123 -17.17 9.58 9.77
N PHE A 124 -16.94 10.67 10.50
CA PHE A 124 -17.92 11.24 11.44
C PHE A 124 -19.20 11.75 10.75
N LEU A 125 -19.08 12.32 9.57
CA LEU A 125 -20.22 12.71 8.73
C LEU A 125 -20.94 11.51 8.08
N LYS A 126 -20.49 10.28 8.37
CA LYS A 126 -21.08 9.02 7.87
C LYS A 126 -21.01 8.83 6.35
N PHE A 127 -20.04 9.44 5.70
CA PHE A 127 -19.83 9.30 4.25
C PHE A 127 -19.41 7.87 3.85
N GLY A 128 -18.90 7.05 4.76
CA GLY A 128 -18.66 5.64 4.52
C GLY A 128 -19.91 4.87 4.05
N ASN A 129 -21.10 5.35 4.38
CA ASN A 129 -22.33 4.75 3.90
C ASN A 129 -22.61 5.01 2.41
N LEU A 130 -21.93 6.01 1.81
CA LEU A 130 -22.11 6.36 0.40
C LEU A 130 -21.44 5.34 -0.54
N ILE A 131 -20.52 4.51 -0.05
CA ILE A 131 -19.83 3.48 -0.86
C ILE A 131 -20.83 2.57 -1.60
N ARG A 132 -21.96 2.27 -0.98
CA ARG A 132 -23.01 1.43 -1.56
C ARG A 132 -23.65 2.00 -2.84
N PHE A 133 -23.48 3.31 -3.07
CA PHE A 133 -24.00 3.99 -4.24
C PHE A 133 -22.99 4.08 -5.39
N ILE A 134 -21.75 3.65 -5.16
CA ILE A 134 -20.72 3.62 -6.21
C ILE A 134 -21.02 2.45 -7.14
N PRO A 135 -21.30 2.70 -8.44
CA PRO A 135 -21.54 1.65 -9.41
C PRO A 135 -20.34 0.72 -9.59
N TYR A 136 -20.60 -0.56 -9.78
CA TYR A 136 -19.55 -1.57 -9.99
C TYR A 136 -18.62 -1.24 -11.17
N THR A 137 -19.13 -0.59 -12.20
CA THR A 137 -18.34 -0.16 -13.36
C THR A 137 -17.26 0.85 -13.00
N ILE A 138 -17.56 1.77 -12.07
CA ILE A 138 -16.56 2.75 -11.59
C ILE A 138 -15.46 2.03 -10.83
N THR A 139 -15.81 1.10 -9.94
CA THR A 139 -14.83 0.34 -9.15
C THR A 139 -13.95 -0.53 -10.04
N THR A 140 -14.52 -1.17 -11.04
CA THR A 140 -13.77 -2.00 -11.99
C THR A 140 -12.83 -1.15 -12.84
N GLY A 141 -13.30 -0.01 -13.35
CA GLY A 141 -12.49 0.93 -14.13
C GLY A 141 -11.32 1.48 -13.33
N PHE A 142 -11.56 1.86 -12.06
CA PHE A 142 -10.52 2.34 -11.14
C PHE A 142 -9.46 1.26 -10.89
N THR A 143 -9.88 0.04 -10.55
CA THR A 143 -8.96 -1.09 -10.31
C THR A 143 -8.15 -1.43 -11.57
N PHE A 144 -8.78 -1.40 -12.74
CA PHE A 144 -8.10 -1.63 -14.01
C PHE A 144 -7.06 -0.55 -14.30
N GLY A 145 -7.39 0.73 -14.07
CA GLY A 145 -6.45 1.84 -14.22
C GLY A 145 -5.21 1.68 -13.33
N ILE A 146 -5.41 1.31 -12.06
CA ILE A 146 -4.30 1.00 -11.13
C ILE A 146 -3.44 -0.16 -11.67
N ALA A 147 -4.06 -1.24 -12.13
CA ALA A 147 -3.35 -2.41 -12.66
C ALA A 147 -2.47 -2.03 -13.87
N VAL A 148 -2.98 -1.20 -14.79
CA VAL A 148 -2.21 -0.70 -15.93
C VAL A 148 -1.04 0.18 -15.48
N THR A 149 -1.26 1.07 -14.52
CA THR A 149 -0.20 1.94 -13.98
C THR A 149 0.92 1.14 -13.32
N ILE A 150 0.56 0.11 -12.54
CA ILE A 150 1.53 -0.81 -11.93
C ILE A 150 2.30 -1.55 -13.02
N LEU A 151 1.60 -2.16 -13.98
CA LEU A 151 2.22 -2.92 -15.05
C LEU A 151 3.26 -2.07 -15.80
N VAL A 152 2.88 -0.88 -16.22
CA VAL A 152 3.79 0.04 -16.93
C VAL A 152 4.97 0.45 -16.05
N GLY A 153 4.73 0.75 -14.77
CA GLY A 153 5.77 1.12 -13.83
C GLY A 153 6.82 0.03 -13.60
N GLN A 154 6.43 -1.25 -13.72
CA GLN A 154 7.34 -2.39 -13.52
C GLN A 154 8.14 -2.78 -14.76
N ILE A 155 7.79 -2.29 -15.95
CA ILE A 155 8.47 -2.70 -17.21
C ILE A 155 9.97 -2.40 -17.15
N LYS A 156 10.36 -1.22 -16.66
CA LYS A 156 11.79 -0.84 -16.59
C LYS A 156 12.59 -1.79 -15.72
N ASP A 157 12.07 -2.15 -14.55
CA ASP A 157 12.74 -3.01 -13.58
C ASP A 157 12.76 -4.47 -14.05
N PHE A 158 11.66 -4.92 -14.66
CA PHE A 158 11.55 -6.25 -15.25
C PHE A 158 12.53 -6.48 -16.40
N LEU A 159 12.76 -5.46 -17.23
CA LEU A 159 13.75 -5.47 -18.32
C LEU A 159 15.16 -5.07 -17.85
N GLY A 160 15.33 -4.69 -16.59
CA GLY A 160 16.60 -4.28 -16.01
C GLY A 160 17.18 -3.03 -16.69
N LEU A 161 16.31 -2.08 -17.12
CA LEU A 161 16.75 -0.87 -17.83
C LEU A 161 17.40 0.12 -16.87
N ASP A 162 18.48 0.73 -17.34
CA ASP A 162 19.11 1.86 -16.66
C ASP A 162 18.52 3.17 -17.15
N THR A 163 17.74 3.82 -16.31
CA THR A 163 17.13 5.12 -16.61
C THR A 163 17.89 6.30 -16.00
N SER A 164 19.07 6.10 -15.45
CA SER A 164 19.87 7.17 -14.80
C SER A 164 20.27 8.30 -15.75
N ALA A 165 20.48 7.98 -17.03
CA ALA A 165 20.81 8.97 -18.07
C ALA A 165 19.56 9.65 -18.69
N TYR A 166 18.35 9.25 -18.30
CA TYR A 166 17.13 9.83 -18.82
C TYR A 166 16.75 11.10 -18.07
N THR A 167 16.75 12.24 -18.76
CA THR A 167 16.47 13.57 -18.19
C THR A 167 15.01 14.02 -18.33
N GLY A 168 14.15 13.20 -18.95
CA GLY A 168 12.73 13.51 -19.12
C GLY A 168 11.90 13.20 -17.89
N PRO A 169 10.62 13.63 -17.85
CA PRO A 169 9.72 13.33 -16.75
C PRO A 169 9.47 11.81 -16.62
N THR A 170 9.25 11.34 -15.40
CA THR A 170 8.99 9.93 -15.09
C THR A 170 7.83 9.73 -14.10
N ILE A 171 6.99 10.75 -13.94
CA ILE A 171 5.89 10.72 -12.97
C ILE A 171 4.66 10.06 -13.58
N GLU A 172 4.22 10.50 -14.74
CA GLU A 172 3.04 9.97 -15.39
C GLU A 172 3.28 8.60 -16.07
N THR A 173 2.21 7.85 -16.29
CA THR A 173 2.30 6.53 -16.92
C THR A 173 2.87 6.59 -18.34
N LEU A 174 2.50 7.61 -19.11
CA LEU A 174 3.03 7.81 -20.46
C LEU A 174 4.51 8.22 -20.44
N ASP A 175 4.94 9.02 -19.48
CA ASP A 175 6.34 9.40 -19.29
C ASP A 175 7.20 8.17 -18.99
N LYS A 176 6.71 7.27 -18.13
CA LYS A 176 7.37 5.99 -17.82
C LYS A 176 7.53 5.13 -19.08
N LEU A 177 6.52 5.07 -19.95
CA LEU A 177 6.62 4.37 -21.23
C LEU A 177 7.67 5.02 -22.15
N ASN A 178 7.68 6.35 -22.26
CA ASN A 178 8.69 7.07 -23.03
C ASN A 178 10.11 6.79 -22.51
N ALA A 179 10.30 6.77 -21.19
CA ALA A 179 11.59 6.43 -20.58
C ALA A 179 12.01 5.00 -20.95
N VAL A 180 11.10 4.03 -20.90
CA VAL A 180 11.35 2.62 -21.30
C VAL A 180 11.80 2.56 -22.75
N PHE A 181 11.10 3.22 -23.69
CA PHE A 181 11.46 3.20 -25.12
C PHE A 181 12.83 3.85 -25.39
N LYS A 182 13.13 4.96 -24.72
CA LYS A 182 14.41 5.66 -24.91
C LYS A 182 15.59 4.92 -24.28
N CYS A 183 15.35 4.17 -23.19
CA CYS A 183 16.40 3.44 -22.48
C CYS A 183 16.47 1.96 -22.88
N ILE A 184 15.77 1.51 -23.91
CA ILE A 184 15.72 0.10 -24.31
C ILE A 184 17.10 -0.49 -24.62
N ASN A 185 18.04 0.35 -25.06
CA ASN A 185 19.42 -0.06 -25.36
C ASN A 185 20.22 -0.49 -24.10
N THR A 186 19.73 -0.17 -22.90
CA THR A 186 20.35 -0.55 -21.63
C THR A 186 19.80 -1.89 -21.09
N PHE A 187 19.09 -2.64 -21.92
CA PHE A 187 18.44 -3.90 -21.56
C PHE A 187 19.40 -4.91 -20.90
N ASN A 188 18.99 -5.45 -19.76
CA ASN A 188 19.73 -6.45 -19.03
C ASN A 188 18.98 -7.80 -19.07
N TRP A 189 19.49 -8.75 -19.87
CA TRP A 189 18.89 -10.06 -20.02
C TRP A 189 18.90 -10.88 -18.71
N GLN A 190 19.87 -10.64 -17.80
CA GLN A 190 19.96 -11.35 -16.52
C GLN A 190 18.83 -10.91 -15.57
N ALA A 191 18.52 -9.61 -15.53
CA ALA A 191 17.37 -9.09 -14.80
C ALA A 191 16.05 -9.67 -15.34
N LEU A 192 15.91 -9.74 -16.67
CA LEU A 192 14.75 -10.36 -17.31
C LEU A 192 14.60 -11.85 -16.90
N VAL A 193 15.69 -12.61 -16.88
CA VAL A 193 15.66 -14.03 -16.45
C VAL A 193 15.20 -14.15 -14.99
N VAL A 194 15.75 -13.32 -14.08
CA VAL A 194 15.30 -13.29 -12.67
C VAL A 194 13.81 -12.95 -12.58
N GLY A 195 13.35 -11.95 -13.34
CA GLY A 195 11.95 -11.56 -13.42
C GLY A 195 11.04 -12.68 -13.94
N CYS A 196 11.44 -13.36 -15.04
CA CYS A 196 10.68 -14.47 -15.61
C CYS A 196 10.60 -15.68 -14.66
N VAL A 197 11.70 -16.02 -13.98
CA VAL A 197 11.72 -17.11 -12.98
C VAL A 197 10.80 -16.77 -11.82
N SER A 198 10.85 -15.52 -11.31
CA SER A 198 9.98 -15.07 -10.25
C SER A 198 8.51 -15.14 -10.65
N LEU A 199 8.17 -14.68 -11.86
CA LEU A 199 6.82 -14.74 -12.41
C LEU A 199 6.35 -16.20 -12.58
N ALA A 200 7.21 -17.08 -13.07
CA ALA A 200 6.92 -18.51 -13.20
C ALA A 200 6.61 -19.14 -11.83
N ILE A 201 7.38 -18.81 -10.79
CA ILE A 201 7.12 -19.26 -9.43
C ILE A 201 5.73 -18.77 -8.95
N LEU A 202 5.41 -17.50 -9.13
CA LEU A 202 4.12 -16.93 -8.72
C LEU A 202 2.93 -17.62 -9.41
N ILE A 203 3.08 -18.05 -10.66
CA ILE A 203 2.02 -18.72 -11.44
C ILE A 203 1.93 -20.20 -11.12
N ILE A 204 3.08 -20.89 -10.97
CA ILE A 204 3.13 -22.33 -10.85
C ILE A 204 2.94 -22.79 -9.40
N TRP A 205 3.52 -22.07 -8.42
CA TRP A 205 3.49 -22.45 -7.01
C TRP A 205 2.09 -22.70 -6.44
N PRO A 206 1.08 -21.83 -6.69
CA PRO A 206 -0.27 -22.04 -6.17
C PRO A 206 -0.97 -23.29 -6.69
N ARG A 207 -0.46 -23.92 -7.76
CA ARG A 207 -1.02 -25.17 -8.29
C ARG A 207 -0.68 -26.37 -7.43
N PHE A 208 0.34 -26.27 -6.56
CA PHE A 208 0.75 -27.33 -5.65
C PHE A 208 0.01 -27.23 -4.32
N LYS A 209 -1.14 -27.88 -4.17
CA LYS A 209 -1.97 -27.88 -2.96
C LYS A 209 -1.22 -28.20 -1.67
N LYS A 210 -0.16 -28.99 -1.72
CA LYS A 210 0.66 -29.33 -0.53
C LYS A 210 1.47 -28.14 -0.01
N LEU A 211 1.75 -27.17 -0.86
CA LEU A 211 2.59 -26.00 -0.59
C LEU A 211 1.77 -24.72 -0.39
N GLU A 212 0.44 -24.81 -0.39
CA GLU A 212 -0.51 -23.68 -0.27
C GLU A 212 -0.26 -22.81 0.98
N LYS A 213 0.30 -23.40 2.04
CA LYS A 213 0.62 -22.69 3.28
C LYS A 213 1.81 -21.73 3.16
N ILE A 214 2.65 -21.91 2.13
CA ILE A 214 3.85 -21.08 1.93
C ILE A 214 3.56 -20.09 0.81
N PRO A 215 3.63 -18.78 1.08
CA PRO A 215 3.36 -17.76 0.07
C PRO A 215 4.31 -17.89 -1.13
N ALA A 216 3.76 -17.90 -2.33
CA ALA A 216 4.55 -17.96 -3.58
C ALA A 216 5.53 -16.78 -3.69
N SER A 217 5.12 -15.60 -3.23
CA SER A 217 5.94 -14.39 -3.23
C SER A 217 7.21 -14.54 -2.37
N LEU A 218 7.12 -15.20 -1.22
CA LEU A 218 8.27 -15.47 -0.37
C LEU A 218 9.30 -16.34 -1.10
N ILE A 219 8.83 -17.40 -1.77
CA ILE A 219 9.71 -18.30 -2.52
C ILE A 219 10.33 -17.57 -3.72
N ALA A 220 9.55 -16.75 -4.43
CA ALA A 220 10.07 -15.95 -5.53
C ALA A 220 11.20 -15.01 -5.07
N VAL A 221 11.03 -14.33 -3.93
CA VAL A 221 12.07 -13.45 -3.37
C VAL A 221 13.32 -14.25 -2.97
N ILE A 222 13.16 -15.38 -2.28
CA ILE A 222 14.30 -16.22 -1.87
C ILE A 222 15.09 -16.72 -3.09
N VAL A 223 14.38 -17.21 -4.10
CA VAL A 223 15.01 -17.71 -5.32
C VAL A 223 15.73 -16.59 -6.07
N SER A 224 15.12 -15.40 -6.17
CA SER A 224 15.76 -14.23 -6.80
C SER A 224 17.04 -13.83 -6.08
N VAL A 225 17.02 -13.78 -4.74
CA VAL A 225 18.22 -13.48 -3.94
C VAL A 225 19.32 -14.53 -4.17
N ILE A 226 18.96 -15.82 -4.24
CA ILE A 226 19.92 -16.89 -4.55
C ILE A 226 20.52 -16.70 -5.95
N MET A 227 19.70 -16.42 -6.97
CA MET A 227 20.17 -16.19 -8.34
C MET A 227 21.16 -15.02 -8.42
N VAL A 228 20.88 -13.91 -7.74
CA VAL A 228 21.80 -12.77 -7.69
C VAL A 228 23.10 -13.13 -6.97
N LYS A 229 23.03 -13.85 -5.85
CA LYS A 229 24.23 -14.33 -5.14
C LYS A 229 25.07 -15.34 -5.95
N LEU A 230 24.46 -16.07 -6.86
CA LEU A 230 25.14 -16.97 -7.79
C LEU A 230 25.78 -16.24 -8.99
N GLY A 231 25.73 -14.92 -9.01
CA GLY A 231 26.43 -14.09 -9.98
C GLY A 231 25.56 -13.48 -11.09
N MET A 232 24.22 -13.56 -10.97
CA MET A 232 23.35 -12.82 -11.91
C MET A 232 23.37 -11.33 -11.56
N GLN A 233 23.68 -10.50 -12.56
CA GLN A 233 23.78 -9.05 -12.40
C GLN A 233 22.38 -8.40 -12.53
N ALA A 234 21.61 -8.44 -11.47
CA ALA A 234 20.40 -7.66 -11.34
C ALA A 234 20.58 -6.65 -10.19
N LYS A 235 20.23 -5.40 -10.43
CA LYS A 235 20.28 -4.34 -9.39
C LYS A 235 19.35 -4.72 -8.24
N THR A 236 19.90 -4.77 -7.03
CA THR A 236 19.11 -5.00 -5.82
C THR A 236 18.80 -3.69 -5.10
N ILE A 237 17.82 -3.72 -4.21
CA ILE A 237 17.51 -2.53 -3.38
C ILE A 237 18.73 -2.13 -2.53
N GLY A 238 19.52 -3.12 -2.06
CA GLY A 238 20.73 -2.87 -1.30
C GLY A 238 21.88 -2.23 -2.10
N ASP A 239 21.86 -2.33 -3.44
CA ASP A 239 22.83 -1.66 -4.32
C ASP A 239 22.45 -0.21 -4.58
N LEU A 240 21.16 0.13 -4.45
CA LEU A 240 20.62 1.45 -4.77
C LEU A 240 20.37 2.30 -3.53
N TYR A 241 20.09 1.67 -2.38
CA TYR A 241 19.65 2.33 -1.16
C TYR A 241 20.30 1.71 0.07
N THR A 242 20.68 2.54 1.03
CA THR A 242 21.09 2.12 2.37
C THR A 242 19.88 2.18 3.29
N ILE A 243 19.39 1.01 3.75
CA ILE A 243 18.29 0.97 4.71
C ILE A 243 18.85 1.09 6.11
N SER A 244 18.50 2.16 6.82
CA SER A 244 18.89 2.36 8.21
C SER A 244 18.11 1.45 9.15
N SER A 245 18.79 0.89 10.15
CA SER A 245 18.16 0.16 11.25
C SER A 245 17.62 1.06 12.38
N LYS A 246 17.81 2.38 12.25
CA LYS A 246 17.34 3.35 13.24
C LYS A 246 15.86 3.63 13.05
N LEU A 247 15.12 3.74 14.15
CA LEU A 247 13.74 4.21 14.10
C LEU A 247 13.71 5.67 13.61
N PRO A 248 12.70 6.05 12.81
CA PRO A 248 12.57 7.41 12.33
C PRO A 248 12.41 8.37 13.51
N GLY A 249 13.07 9.51 13.44
CA GLY A 249 12.83 10.62 14.37
C GLY A 249 11.47 11.27 14.10
N ILE A 250 10.92 11.93 15.11
CA ILE A 250 9.75 12.79 14.93
C ILE A 250 10.25 14.14 14.42
N SER A 251 9.80 14.55 13.25
CA SER A 251 10.08 15.89 12.73
C SER A 251 8.77 16.63 12.51
N ILE A 252 8.78 17.92 12.81
CA ILE A 252 7.65 18.81 12.59
C ILE A 252 7.91 19.51 11.26
N PRO A 253 7.05 19.34 10.24
CA PRO A 253 7.23 19.99 8.95
C PRO A 253 7.11 21.51 9.08
N HIS A 254 7.84 22.23 8.24
CA HIS A 254 7.68 23.67 8.11
C HIS A 254 6.36 23.99 7.39
N VAL A 255 5.33 24.30 8.15
CA VAL A 255 3.99 24.58 7.60
C VAL A 255 3.85 26.06 7.30
N ASN A 256 3.53 26.38 6.03
CA ASN A 256 3.13 27.72 5.60
C ASN A 256 1.66 27.69 5.16
N ILE A 257 0.91 28.74 5.49
CA ILE A 257 -0.52 28.88 5.11
C ILE A 257 -0.70 28.80 3.57
N THR A 258 0.24 29.34 2.81
CA THR A 258 0.22 29.25 1.34
C THR A 258 0.36 27.81 0.87
N MET A 259 1.26 27.03 1.47
CA MET A 259 1.42 25.61 1.19
C MET A 259 0.15 24.82 1.50
N VAL A 260 -0.48 25.07 2.65
CA VAL A 260 -1.77 24.44 3.03
C VAL A 260 -2.85 24.71 1.98
N LYS A 261 -2.99 25.97 1.53
CA LYS A 261 -3.97 26.32 0.49
C LYS A 261 -3.70 25.63 -0.84
N ASN A 262 -2.44 25.59 -1.26
CA ASN A 262 -2.06 24.98 -2.53
C ASN A 262 -2.21 23.44 -2.53
N LEU A 263 -1.96 22.80 -1.40
CA LEU A 263 -2.07 21.34 -1.25
C LEU A 263 -3.48 20.84 -0.90
N LEU A 264 -4.44 21.73 -0.67
CA LEU A 264 -5.80 21.35 -0.31
C LEU A 264 -6.49 20.48 -1.38
N PRO A 265 -6.37 20.75 -2.70
CA PRO A 265 -6.94 19.88 -3.74
C PRO A 265 -6.31 18.48 -3.74
N ASP A 266 -4.98 18.40 -3.57
CA ASP A 266 -4.26 17.12 -3.51
C ASP A 266 -4.66 16.33 -2.28
N ALA A 267 -4.73 16.98 -1.11
CA ALA A 267 -5.18 16.37 0.13
C ALA A 267 -6.60 15.84 0.04
N PHE A 268 -7.51 16.59 -0.60
CA PHE A 268 -8.87 16.14 -0.83
C PHE A 268 -8.92 14.94 -1.78
N THR A 269 -8.13 14.96 -2.85
CA THR A 269 -8.02 13.86 -3.80
C THR A 269 -7.50 12.59 -3.10
N ILE A 270 -6.43 12.70 -2.31
CA ILE A 270 -5.89 11.60 -1.51
C ILE A 270 -6.96 11.05 -0.57
N ALA A 271 -7.68 11.92 0.16
CA ALA A 271 -8.70 11.48 1.11
C ALA A 271 -9.85 10.72 0.43
N VAL A 272 -10.37 11.24 -0.68
CA VAL A 272 -11.46 10.59 -1.42
C VAL A 272 -11.00 9.25 -1.99
N LEU A 273 -9.83 9.20 -2.64
CA LEU A 273 -9.31 7.96 -3.21
C LEU A 273 -9.01 6.92 -2.12
N ALA A 274 -8.39 7.31 -1.00
CA ALA A 274 -8.12 6.41 0.13
C ALA A 274 -9.41 5.86 0.73
N GLY A 275 -10.41 6.71 0.89
CA GLY A 275 -11.73 6.29 1.37
C GLY A 275 -12.39 5.28 0.44
N ILE A 276 -12.38 5.53 -0.86
CA ILE A 276 -12.95 4.64 -1.88
C ILE A 276 -12.19 3.31 -1.87
N GLU A 277 -10.87 3.32 -1.94
CA GLU A 277 -10.04 2.11 -2.01
C GLU A 277 -10.22 1.23 -0.78
N SER A 278 -10.14 1.80 0.42
CA SER A 278 -10.33 1.07 1.68
C SER A 278 -11.72 0.46 1.77
N LEU A 279 -12.77 1.23 1.47
CA LEU A 279 -14.14 0.74 1.56
C LEU A 279 -14.47 -0.31 0.49
N LEU A 280 -13.92 -0.18 -0.74
CA LEU A 280 -14.07 -1.19 -1.77
C LEU A 280 -13.40 -2.50 -1.38
N SER A 281 -12.18 -2.44 -0.83
CA SER A 281 -11.47 -3.59 -0.31
C SER A 281 -12.27 -4.28 0.80
N CYS A 282 -12.89 -3.50 1.71
CA CYS A 282 -13.78 -4.03 2.74
C CYS A 282 -15.02 -4.72 2.17
N VAL A 283 -15.64 -4.17 1.13
CA VAL A 283 -16.80 -4.80 0.48
C VAL A 283 -16.44 -6.14 -0.16
N VAL A 284 -15.29 -6.20 -0.86
CA VAL A 284 -14.80 -7.44 -1.47
C VAL A 284 -14.50 -8.49 -0.40
N SER A 285 -13.78 -8.11 0.65
CA SER A 285 -13.43 -9.03 1.74
C SER A 285 -14.65 -9.50 2.53
N ASP A 286 -15.65 -8.65 2.74
CA ASP A 286 -16.93 -9.05 3.35
C ASP A 286 -17.64 -10.12 2.52
N GLY A 287 -17.61 -9.99 1.19
CA GLY A 287 -18.16 -11.01 0.29
C GLY A 287 -17.45 -12.36 0.40
N MET A 288 -16.12 -12.35 0.63
CA MET A 288 -15.31 -13.57 0.75
C MET A 288 -15.53 -14.29 2.08
N ILE A 289 -15.67 -13.57 3.20
CA ILE A 289 -15.73 -14.16 4.55
C ILE A 289 -17.15 -14.18 5.15
N GLY A 290 -18.15 -13.64 4.44
CA GLY A 290 -19.52 -13.54 4.94
C GLY A 290 -19.67 -12.60 6.14
N SER A 291 -18.88 -11.54 6.22
CA SER A 291 -18.88 -10.54 7.30
C SER A 291 -19.58 -9.25 6.86
N ARG A 292 -19.63 -8.28 7.76
CA ARG A 292 -20.00 -6.89 7.47
C ARG A 292 -19.06 -5.97 8.20
N HIS A 293 -18.40 -5.09 7.45
CA HIS A 293 -17.57 -4.03 7.99
C HIS A 293 -18.39 -2.84 8.51
N LYS A 294 -17.74 -1.94 9.26
CA LYS A 294 -18.29 -0.67 9.74
C LYS A 294 -17.68 0.46 8.92
N PRO A 295 -18.34 0.91 7.83
CA PRO A 295 -17.69 1.78 6.85
C PRO A 295 -17.24 3.14 7.42
N ASN A 296 -17.99 3.70 8.35
CA ASN A 296 -17.64 4.99 8.96
C ASN A 296 -16.43 4.86 9.89
N MET A 297 -16.35 3.76 10.67
CA MET A 297 -15.19 3.50 11.51
C MET A 297 -13.95 3.19 10.67
N GLU A 298 -14.12 2.55 9.54
CA GLU A 298 -13.02 2.30 8.60
C GLU A 298 -12.42 3.60 8.08
N LEU A 299 -13.23 4.58 7.67
CA LEU A 299 -12.75 5.90 7.28
C LEU A 299 -12.00 6.63 8.40
N VAL A 300 -12.53 6.57 9.63
CA VAL A 300 -11.85 7.14 10.79
C VAL A 300 -10.50 6.47 11.03
N ALA A 301 -10.46 5.14 10.96
CA ALA A 301 -9.22 4.38 11.14
C ALA A 301 -8.21 4.67 10.04
N GLN A 302 -8.65 4.75 8.79
CA GLN A 302 -7.82 5.10 7.64
C GLN A 302 -7.23 6.50 7.81
N GLY A 303 -8.03 7.48 8.23
CA GLY A 303 -7.56 8.83 8.51
C GLY A 303 -6.56 8.88 9.68
N ALA A 304 -6.84 8.18 10.78
CA ALA A 304 -5.92 8.08 11.91
C ALA A 304 -4.60 7.39 11.53
N GLY A 305 -4.64 6.33 10.73
CA GLY A 305 -3.46 5.66 10.19
C GLY A 305 -2.65 6.59 9.31
N THR A 306 -3.32 7.33 8.41
CA THR A 306 -2.66 8.30 7.51
C THR A 306 -1.96 9.41 8.29
N VAL A 307 -2.57 9.96 9.34
CA VAL A 307 -1.92 10.97 10.20
C VAL A 307 -0.75 10.35 10.99
N SER A 308 -0.91 9.15 11.54
CA SER A 308 0.06 8.58 12.48
C SER A 308 1.44 8.32 11.87
N TYR A 309 1.53 7.89 10.62
CA TYR A 309 2.82 7.59 10.02
C TYR A 309 3.53 8.81 9.43
N THR A 310 2.81 9.89 9.14
CA THR A 310 3.40 11.10 8.56
C THR A 310 4.36 11.80 9.51
N HIS A 311 4.07 11.81 10.79
CA HIS A 311 4.96 12.38 11.81
C HIS A 311 6.27 11.61 11.98
N LEU A 312 6.29 10.33 11.62
CA LEU A 312 7.47 9.47 11.76
C LEU A 312 8.36 9.48 10.50
N ARG A 313 7.96 10.17 9.45
CA ARG A 313 8.64 10.24 8.15
C ARG A 313 9.69 11.32 8.02
N ALA A 314 9.73 12.25 8.92
CA ALA A 314 10.35 13.56 8.72
C ALA A 314 11.84 13.63 9.04
N HIS A 315 12.58 12.53 9.01
CA HIS A 315 14.02 12.53 9.26
C HIS A 315 14.82 12.03 8.05
N GLU A 316 14.77 12.79 6.94
CA GLU A 316 15.83 12.73 5.94
C GLU A 316 16.50 14.08 5.87
N THR A 317 17.76 14.14 6.29
CA THR A 317 18.62 15.29 6.05
C THR A 317 18.88 15.40 4.54
N PRO A 318 18.99 16.64 3.99
CA PRO A 318 19.21 16.88 2.55
C PRO A 318 20.54 16.36 1.99
N GLU A 319 21.32 15.62 2.78
CA GLU A 319 22.68 15.18 2.43
C GLU A 319 22.74 13.92 1.57
N HIS A 320 21.59 13.36 1.18
CA HIS A 320 21.51 12.11 0.36
C HIS A 320 20.58 12.21 -0.86
N LEU A 321 20.35 13.42 -1.39
CA LEU A 321 19.73 13.64 -2.69
C LEU A 321 20.78 13.91 -3.76
#